data_bea7bcd2c4616a21d2c9aaf177263a12
#
_entry.id   bea7bcd2c4616a21d2c9aaf177263a12
#
_cell.length_a   1.000
_cell.length_b   1.000
_cell.length_c   1.000
_cell.angle_alpha   90.00
_cell.angle_beta   90.00
_cell.angle_gamma   90.00
#
_symmetry.space_group_name_H-M   'P 1'
#
loop_
_entity.id
_entity.type
_entity.pdbx_description
1 polymer ?
#
loop_
_entity_poly.entity_id
_entity_poly.type
_entity_poly.pdbx_seq_one_letter_code
_entity_poly.pdbx_strand_id
1 'polypeptide(L)' 'MKPNEIIDLSDVELSQKLKDTRAELFNLRFQLATGQLDNTARIAAVKKDIARLHTELRGREIRASREPAAS' A
#
# COMPACT_ATOMS: atom_id res chain seq x y z
N MET A 1 -0.89 7.12 5.50
CA MET A 1 -0.77 6.04 6.51
C MET A 1 0.58 6.14 7.18
N LYS A 2 0.61 6.01 8.48
CA LYS A 2 1.86 6.12 9.24
C LYS A 2 2.61 4.80 9.22
N PRO A 3 3.97 4.82 9.24
CA PRO A 3 4.75 3.58 9.24
C PRO A 3 4.41 2.64 10.41
N ASN A 4 4.08 3.19 11.58
CA ASN A 4 3.70 2.38 12.74
C ASN A 4 2.46 1.55 12.49
N GLU A 5 1.48 2.12 11.81
CA GLU A 5 0.24 1.42 11.50
C GLU A 5 0.48 0.26 10.55
N ILE A 6 1.39 0.44 9.61
CA ILE A 6 1.73 -0.60 8.64
C ILE A 6 2.46 -1.75 9.33
N ILE A 7 3.37 -1.47 10.22
CA ILE A 7 4.16 -2.49 10.92
C ILE A 7 3.27 -3.36 11.80
N ASP A 8 2.23 -2.80 12.38
CA ASP A 8 1.32 -3.52 13.28
C ASP A 8 0.33 -4.43 12.56
N LEU A 9 0.20 -4.30 11.23
CA LEU A 9 -0.75 -5.12 10.47
C LEU A 9 -0.19 -6.52 10.23
N SER A 10 -1.09 -7.52 10.25
CA SER A 10 -0.73 -8.88 9.86
C SER A 10 -0.54 -8.94 8.34
N ASP A 11 0.04 -10.05 7.85
CA ASP A 11 0.27 -10.23 6.42
C ASP A 11 -1.05 -10.21 5.63
N VAL A 12 -2.09 -10.83 6.18
CA VAL A 12 -3.41 -10.83 5.55
C VAL A 12 -3.99 -9.42 5.50
N GLU A 13 -3.88 -8.70 6.61
CA GLU A 13 -4.36 -7.33 6.68
C GLU A 13 -3.61 -6.41 5.73
N LEU A 14 -2.28 -6.59 5.61
CA LEU A 14 -1.49 -5.82 4.66
C LEU A 14 -1.93 -6.07 3.23
N SER A 15 -2.12 -7.34 2.86
CA SER A 15 -2.58 -7.69 1.52
C SER A 15 -3.93 -7.08 1.21
N GLN A 16 -4.85 -7.16 2.17
CA GLN A 16 -6.19 -6.58 2.02
C GLN A 16 -6.11 -5.05 1.88
N LYS A 17 -5.31 -4.43 2.74
CA LYS A 17 -5.14 -2.97 2.71
C LYS A 17 -4.54 -2.53 1.38
N LEU A 18 -3.59 -3.29 0.85
CA LEU A 18 -2.98 -3.00 -0.44
C LEU A 18 -4.00 -3.06 -1.57
N LYS A 19 -4.85 -4.08 -1.58
CA LYS A 19 -5.92 -4.20 -2.58
C LYS A 19 -6.90 -3.03 -2.49
N ASP A 20 -7.31 -2.69 -1.27
CA ASP A 20 -8.25 -1.58 -1.05
C ASP A 20 -7.65 -0.26 -1.51
N THR A 21 -6.39 -0.03 -1.22
CA THR A 21 -5.71 1.20 -1.58
C THR A 21 -5.51 1.30 -3.10
N ARG A 22 -5.22 0.20 -3.75
CA ARG A 22 -5.12 0.16 -5.22
C ARG A 22 -6.45 0.46 -5.88
N ALA A 23 -7.53 -0.08 -5.33
CA ALA A 23 -8.87 0.18 -5.83
C ALA A 23 -9.22 1.67 -5.67
N GLU A 24 -8.85 2.26 -4.54
CA GLU A 24 -9.03 3.69 -4.31
C GLU A 24 -8.25 4.52 -5.33
N LEU A 25 -7.00 4.15 -5.59
CA LEU A 25 -6.19 4.86 -6.58
C LEU A 25 -6.82 4.81 -7.97
N PHE A 26 -7.31 3.64 -8.37
CA PHE A 26 -7.99 3.47 -9.65
C PHE A 26 -9.20 4.38 -9.74
N ASN A 27 -10.01 4.41 -8.70
CA ASN A 27 -11.21 5.24 -8.64
C ASN A 27 -10.86 6.74 -8.72
N LEU A 28 -9.81 7.16 -8.01
CA LEU A 28 -9.36 8.55 -8.04
C LEU A 28 -8.87 8.95 -9.43
N ARG A 29 -8.14 8.08 -10.11
CA ARG A 29 -7.69 8.31 -11.48
C ARG A 29 -8.86 8.42 -12.44
N PHE A 30 -9.87 7.60 -12.24
CA PHE A 30 -11.09 7.66 -13.04
C PHE A 30 -11.80 9.01 -12.84
N GLN A 31 -11.93 9.45 -11.58
CA GLN A 31 -12.54 10.73 -11.27
C GLN A 31 -11.76 11.90 -11.88
N LEU A 32 -10.42 11.81 -11.88
CA LEU A 32 -9.59 12.83 -12.51
C LEU A 32 -9.84 12.87 -14.03
N ALA A 33 -9.91 11.70 -14.65
CA ALA A 33 -10.13 11.62 -16.10
C ALA A 33 -11.48 12.15 -16.52
N THR A 34 -12.49 12.03 -15.66
CA THR A 34 -13.86 12.54 -15.95
C THR A 34 -14.07 13.97 -15.48
N GLY A 35 -13.05 14.61 -14.91
CA GLY A 35 -13.16 15.98 -14.44
C GLY A 35 -13.86 16.15 -13.10
N GLN A 36 -14.09 15.05 -12.37
CA GLN A 36 -14.75 15.10 -11.08
C GLN A 36 -13.80 15.35 -9.91
N LEU A 37 -12.51 15.24 -10.14
CA LEU A 37 -11.48 15.43 -9.12
C LEU A 37 -10.65 16.66 -9.47
N ASP A 38 -10.69 17.66 -8.59
CA ASP A 38 -9.96 18.91 -8.80
C ASP A 38 -8.56 18.89 -8.19
N ASN A 39 -8.36 18.07 -7.15
CA ASN A 39 -7.12 18.06 -6.38
C ASN A 39 -6.39 16.74 -6.54
N THR A 40 -5.21 16.79 -7.14
CA THR A 40 -4.39 15.59 -7.37
C THR A 40 -3.54 15.19 -6.17
N ALA A 41 -3.53 15.98 -5.10
CA ALA A 41 -2.76 15.67 -3.89
C ALA A 41 -3.20 14.35 -3.27
N ARG A 42 -4.50 14.03 -3.35
CA ARG A 42 -5.03 12.77 -2.83
C ARG A 42 -4.45 11.57 -3.59
N ILE A 43 -4.28 11.70 -4.90
CA ILE A 43 -3.66 10.65 -5.71
C ILE A 43 -2.22 10.42 -5.26
N ALA A 44 -1.47 11.49 -5.03
CA ALA A 44 -0.09 11.38 -4.57
C ALA A 44 0.00 10.72 -3.19
N ALA A 45 -0.91 11.06 -2.28
CA ALA A 45 -0.96 10.46 -0.95
C ALA A 45 -1.27 8.96 -1.01
N VAL A 46 -2.22 8.56 -1.85
CA VAL A 46 -2.58 7.15 -2.02
C VAL A 46 -1.43 6.37 -2.63
N LYS A 47 -0.73 6.95 -3.61
CA LYS A 47 0.46 6.32 -4.20
C LYS A 47 1.54 6.06 -3.16
N LYS A 48 1.76 7.00 -2.25
CA LYS A 48 2.73 6.83 -1.17
C LYS A 48 2.33 5.70 -0.23
N ASP A 49 1.04 5.61 0.09
CA ASP A 49 0.54 4.52 0.93
C ASP A 49 0.75 3.16 0.26
N ILE A 50 0.48 3.05 -1.03
CA ILE A 50 0.71 1.82 -1.79
C ILE A 50 2.19 1.45 -1.75
N ALA A 51 3.08 2.41 -1.97
CA ALA A 51 4.52 2.17 -1.95
C ALA A 51 4.98 1.66 -0.58
N ARG A 52 4.47 2.23 0.51
CA ARG A 52 4.81 1.81 1.87
C ARG A 52 4.30 0.42 2.17
N LEU A 53 3.06 0.13 1.80
CA LEU A 53 2.48 -1.21 1.99
C LEU A 53 3.25 -2.26 1.20
N HIS A 54 3.58 -1.95 -0.03
CA HIS A 54 4.33 -2.84 -0.90
C HIS A 54 5.73 -3.12 -0.34
N THR A 55 6.39 -2.08 0.14
CA THR A 55 7.73 -2.18 0.73
C THR A 55 7.71 -3.06 1.97
N GLU A 56 6.70 -2.90 2.83
CA GLU A 56 6.58 -3.73 4.03
C GLU A 56 6.33 -5.19 3.70
N LEU A 57 5.44 -5.47 2.75
CA LEU A 57 5.18 -6.85 2.32
C LEU A 57 6.43 -7.50 1.76
N ARG A 58 7.15 -6.78 0.90
CA ARG A 58 8.37 -7.31 0.31
C ARG A 58 9.44 -7.53 1.37
N GLY A 59 9.56 -6.62 2.32
CA GLY A 59 10.49 -6.78 3.44
C GLY A 59 10.19 -8.00 4.27
N ARG A 60 8.92 -8.30 4.51
CA ARG A 60 8.50 -9.50 5.24
C ARG A 60 8.81 -10.77 4.47
N GLU A 61 8.59 -10.77 3.16
CA GLU A 61 8.94 -11.90 2.31
C GLU A 61 10.42 -12.19 2.36
N ILE A 62 11.25 -11.15 2.28
CA ILE A 62 12.71 -11.30 2.32
C ILE A 62 13.14 -11.84 3.67
N ARG A 63 12.61 -11.31 4.77
CA ARG A 63 12.93 -11.79 6.12
C ARG A 63 12.51 -13.24 6.32
N ALA A 64 11.32 -13.58 5.88
CA ALA A 64 10.83 -14.96 5.98
C ALA A 64 11.69 -15.91 5.16
N SER A 65 12.19 -15.47 4.01
CA SER A 65 13.06 -16.28 3.16
C SER A 65 14.43 -16.50 3.80
N ARG A 66 14.95 -15.54 4.56
CA ARG A 66 16.28 -15.60 5.15
C ARG A 66 16.30 -16.33 6.48
N GLU A 67 15.29 -16.14 7.32
CA GLU A 67 15.28 -16.71 8.67
C GLU A 67 15.43 -18.22 8.71
N PRO A 68 14.67 -18.98 7.93
CA PRO A 68 14.80 -20.43 7.97
C PRO A 68 16.19 -20.92 7.58
N ALA A 69 16.82 -20.23 6.66
CA ALA A 69 18.15 -20.59 6.21
C ALA A 69 19.21 -20.31 7.28
N ALA A 70 18.97 -19.28 8.08
CA ALA A 70 19.89 -18.91 9.13
C ALA A 70 19.82 -19.85 10.33
N SER A 71 18.73 -20.53 10.50
CA SER A 71 18.55 -21.51 11.59
C SER A 71 18.90 -22.91 11.16
#